data_9b781804702526cfe8b49be015770afd
#
_entry.id   9b781804702526cfe8b49be015770afd
#
_cell.length_a   1.000
_cell.length_b   1.000
_cell.length_c   1.000
_cell.angle_alpha   90.00
_cell.angle_beta   90.00
_cell.angle_gamma   90.00
#
_symmetry.space_group_name_H-M   'P 1'
#
loop_
_entity.id
_entity.type
_entity.pdbx_description
1 polymer ?
#
loop_
_entity_poly.entity_id
_entity_poly.type
_entity_poly.pdbx_seq_one_letter_code
_entity_poly.pdbx_strand_id
1 'polypeptide(L)'
;MKTWKKTLFLIVTFGLIFLLPLFGSLAKWHGLPPGYGDFPAQKVEADPGFSLLYFSLACVVALIITLVFVFPRLFGFKKTPEAPRQKGAATPFPVWFWWSLPVLAVSWFLMWARLKLHVSLEYYTFVPLWWSFILILDGLVYKRNNGASIISRKPKVMQLLAVVSCFSWFAFEYLNFFVLENWYYPNNEVFSNFGNVFWFSLSYTTVLPAIFEWYLLLKTFRFFRTRYNNGPKLKVSGVFLIIYYILGLILAFGMGYYPYLLFWVLWVALVPMLSAAMALADYWTPFTPIKNGDWSKVMLVGLATVFNGFFWEFWNFGSEWFHDDAPTNPNYWKYSVPYLDKFHIFSEMPLLGYFGYLFFGLNCWIIWLIAAYVFKFDADIEVTGEQS
;
A
#
# COMPACT_ATOMS: atom_id res chain seq x y z
N MET A 1 16.70 -26.04 2.06
CA MET A 1 16.22 -26.19 0.67
C MET A 1 17.22 -25.55 -0.29
N LYS A 2 17.51 -26.14 -1.49
CA LYS A 2 18.40 -25.50 -2.48
C LYS A 2 17.76 -24.18 -2.96
N THR A 3 18.58 -23.17 -3.31
CA THR A 3 18.11 -21.81 -3.66
C THR A 3 17.04 -21.81 -4.75
N TRP A 4 17.21 -22.58 -5.83
CA TRP A 4 16.21 -22.63 -6.90
C TRP A 4 14.85 -23.18 -6.46
N LYS A 5 14.84 -24.16 -5.51
CA LYS A 5 13.60 -24.70 -4.96
C LYS A 5 12.87 -23.66 -4.08
N LYS A 6 13.62 -22.81 -3.37
CA LYS A 6 13.06 -21.69 -2.60
C LYS A 6 12.39 -20.67 -3.53
N THR A 7 13.09 -20.28 -4.59
CA THR A 7 12.54 -19.35 -5.60
C THR A 7 11.32 -19.92 -6.29
N LEU A 8 11.36 -21.20 -6.71
CA LEU A 8 10.22 -21.87 -7.33
C LEU A 8 9.02 -21.92 -6.38
N PHE A 9 9.23 -22.21 -5.09
CA PHE A 9 8.18 -22.21 -4.08
C PHE A 9 7.51 -20.83 -3.96
N LEU A 10 8.28 -19.74 -3.96
CA LEU A 10 7.72 -18.39 -3.94
C LEU A 10 6.95 -18.05 -5.21
N ILE A 11 7.45 -18.42 -6.38
CA ILE A 11 6.77 -18.21 -7.67
C ILE A 11 5.44 -18.96 -7.69
N VAL A 12 5.43 -20.23 -7.27
CA VAL A 12 4.20 -21.03 -7.18
C VAL A 12 3.22 -20.42 -6.19
N THR A 13 3.70 -20.03 -5.00
CA THR A 13 2.84 -19.37 -3.99
C THR A 13 2.25 -18.08 -4.54
N PHE A 14 3.05 -17.25 -5.19
CA PHE A 14 2.57 -16.02 -5.79
C PHE A 14 1.57 -16.29 -6.92
N GLY A 15 1.80 -17.30 -7.76
CA GLY A 15 0.83 -17.74 -8.78
C GLY A 15 -0.49 -18.23 -8.18
N LEU A 16 -0.45 -18.92 -7.04
CA LEU A 16 -1.67 -19.39 -6.36
C LEU A 16 -2.56 -18.25 -5.86
N ILE A 17 -2.00 -17.07 -5.55
CA ILE A 17 -2.80 -15.87 -5.19
C ILE A 17 -3.73 -15.47 -6.33
N PHE A 18 -3.32 -15.64 -7.58
CA PHE A 18 -4.15 -15.32 -8.75
C PHE A 18 -5.08 -16.45 -9.12
N LEU A 19 -4.62 -17.69 -9.03
CA LEU A 19 -5.39 -18.86 -9.47
C LEU A 19 -6.49 -19.26 -8.48
N LEU A 20 -6.26 -19.15 -7.18
CA LEU A 20 -7.24 -19.59 -6.19
C LEU A 20 -8.51 -18.75 -6.18
N PRO A 21 -8.47 -17.40 -6.21
CA PRO A 21 -9.71 -16.62 -6.36
C PRO A 21 -10.44 -16.90 -7.66
N LEU A 22 -9.69 -17.11 -8.77
CA LEU A 22 -10.28 -17.52 -10.03
C LEU A 22 -11.04 -18.85 -9.90
N PHE A 23 -10.44 -19.87 -9.28
CA PHE A 23 -11.14 -21.14 -9.03
C PHE A 23 -12.32 -20.99 -8.09
N GLY A 24 -12.22 -20.13 -7.06
CA GLY A 24 -13.35 -19.80 -6.20
C GLY A 24 -14.52 -19.19 -6.97
N SER A 25 -14.21 -18.25 -7.86
CA SER A 25 -15.20 -17.60 -8.74
C SER A 25 -15.83 -18.60 -9.74
N LEU A 26 -15.01 -19.41 -10.40
CA LEU A 26 -15.51 -20.46 -11.30
C LEU A 26 -16.45 -21.42 -10.58
N ALA A 27 -16.16 -21.77 -9.34
CA ALA A 27 -17.04 -22.63 -8.53
C ALA A 27 -18.34 -21.93 -8.12
N LYS A 28 -18.32 -20.60 -7.91
CA LYS A 28 -19.49 -19.81 -7.52
C LYS A 28 -20.40 -19.46 -8.69
N TRP A 29 -19.81 -18.93 -9.77
CA TRP A 29 -20.55 -18.33 -10.89
C TRP A 29 -20.67 -19.26 -12.09
N HIS A 30 -20.03 -20.44 -12.03
CA HIS A 30 -19.84 -21.33 -13.20
C HIS A 30 -19.17 -20.64 -14.39
N GLY A 31 -18.41 -19.57 -14.10
CA GLY A 31 -17.73 -18.69 -15.03
C GLY A 31 -16.84 -17.68 -14.35
N LEU A 32 -16.42 -16.66 -15.07
CA LEU A 32 -15.70 -15.52 -14.52
C LEU A 32 -16.65 -14.62 -13.72
N PRO A 33 -16.13 -13.83 -12.76
CA PRO A 33 -16.99 -12.92 -12.00
C PRO A 33 -17.56 -11.83 -12.92
N PRO A 34 -18.69 -11.21 -12.57
CA PRO A 34 -19.21 -10.06 -13.29
C PRO A 34 -18.15 -8.97 -13.43
N GLY A 35 -18.08 -8.29 -14.57
CA GLY A 35 -17.12 -7.22 -14.86
C GLY A 35 -15.67 -7.67 -15.08
N TYR A 36 -15.39 -8.99 -15.09
CA TYR A 36 -14.02 -9.47 -15.27
C TYR A 36 -13.44 -9.05 -16.63
N GLY A 37 -12.34 -8.33 -16.56
CA GLY A 37 -11.60 -7.82 -17.72
C GLY A 37 -11.96 -6.39 -18.11
N ASP A 38 -12.94 -5.78 -17.48
CA ASP A 38 -13.23 -4.35 -17.65
C ASP A 38 -12.13 -3.51 -16.98
N PHE A 39 -11.45 -2.70 -17.77
CA PHE A 39 -10.39 -1.84 -17.25
C PHE A 39 -10.52 -0.41 -17.78
N PRO A 40 -10.45 0.60 -16.89
CA PRO A 40 -10.42 0.54 -15.41
C PRO A 40 -11.67 -0.13 -14.82
N ALA A 41 -11.54 -0.76 -13.64
CA ALA A 41 -12.62 -1.50 -12.99
C ALA A 41 -13.90 -0.65 -12.85
N GLN A 42 -15.06 -1.24 -13.16
CA GLN A 42 -16.37 -0.60 -13.08
C GLN A 42 -17.24 -1.33 -12.06
N LYS A 43 -18.10 -0.59 -11.36
CA LYS A 43 -19.04 -1.21 -10.43
C LYS A 43 -20.10 -2.00 -11.20
N VAL A 44 -20.17 -3.30 -10.96
CA VAL A 44 -21.07 -4.22 -11.66
C VAL A 44 -22.19 -4.78 -10.78
N GLU A 45 -21.98 -4.80 -9.46
CA GLU A 45 -22.95 -5.38 -8.51
C GLU A 45 -23.29 -4.35 -7.42
N ALA A 46 -24.52 -4.44 -6.93
CA ALA A 46 -24.96 -3.63 -5.78
C ALA A 46 -24.31 -4.13 -4.49
N ASP A 47 -23.95 -3.21 -3.60
CA ASP A 47 -23.45 -3.57 -2.28
C ASP A 47 -24.48 -4.30 -1.46
N PRO A 48 -24.08 -5.29 -0.62
CA PRO A 48 -25.00 -6.04 0.23
C PRO A 48 -25.61 -5.18 1.36
N GLY A 49 -25.24 -3.88 1.44
CA GLY A 49 -25.69 -2.95 2.44
C GLY A 49 -24.94 -3.07 3.77
N PHE A 50 -25.34 -2.26 4.72
CA PHE A 50 -24.72 -2.17 6.04
C PHE A 50 -25.10 -3.35 6.94
N SER A 51 -24.10 -3.92 7.66
CA SER A 51 -24.31 -4.94 8.70
C SER A 51 -23.79 -4.48 10.05
N LEU A 52 -24.69 -4.29 11.02
CA LEU A 52 -24.30 -3.87 12.38
C LEU A 52 -23.35 -4.87 13.04
N LEU A 53 -23.58 -6.17 12.87
CA LEU A 53 -22.70 -7.21 13.43
C LEU A 53 -21.29 -7.13 12.84
N TYR A 54 -21.20 -7.08 11.52
CA TYR A 54 -19.92 -7.02 10.81
C TYR A 54 -19.17 -5.74 11.16
N PHE A 55 -19.87 -4.61 11.15
CA PHE A 55 -19.33 -3.32 11.55
C PHE A 55 -18.83 -3.30 12.99
N SER A 56 -19.59 -3.88 13.94
CA SER A 56 -19.19 -3.93 15.36
C SER A 56 -17.93 -4.77 15.55
N LEU A 57 -17.81 -5.92 14.87
CA LEU A 57 -16.61 -6.74 14.91
C LEU A 57 -15.40 -5.99 14.35
N ALA A 58 -15.57 -5.30 13.22
CA ALA A 58 -14.52 -4.46 12.64
C ALA A 58 -14.11 -3.31 13.56
N CYS A 59 -15.06 -2.66 14.25
CA CYS A 59 -14.78 -1.62 15.26
C CYS A 59 -13.94 -2.17 16.42
N VAL A 60 -14.21 -3.37 16.92
CA VAL A 60 -13.40 -3.99 17.98
C VAL A 60 -11.97 -4.21 17.50
N VAL A 61 -11.78 -4.74 16.30
CA VAL A 61 -10.45 -4.93 15.71
C VAL A 61 -9.74 -3.60 15.52
N ALA A 62 -10.41 -2.60 14.97
CA ALA A 62 -9.87 -1.26 14.78
C ALA A 62 -9.47 -0.59 16.10
N LEU A 63 -10.28 -0.77 17.16
CA LEU A 63 -9.95 -0.28 18.50
C LEU A 63 -8.68 -0.94 19.04
N ILE A 64 -8.56 -2.25 18.96
CA ILE A 64 -7.37 -2.99 19.43
C ILE A 64 -6.13 -2.49 18.67
N ILE A 65 -6.20 -2.39 17.36
CA ILE A 65 -5.11 -1.89 16.52
C ILE A 65 -4.73 -0.46 16.96
N THR A 66 -5.72 0.42 17.12
CA THR A 66 -5.50 1.80 17.58
C THR A 66 -4.79 1.83 18.93
N LEU A 67 -5.24 1.01 19.89
CA LEU A 67 -4.62 0.92 21.21
C LEU A 67 -3.16 0.46 21.14
N VAL A 68 -2.84 -0.50 20.28
CA VAL A 68 -1.44 -0.96 20.06
C VAL A 68 -0.58 0.19 19.53
N PHE A 69 -1.08 0.97 18.57
CA PHE A 69 -0.33 2.08 17.98
C PHE A 69 -0.19 3.27 18.96
N VAL A 70 -1.28 3.63 19.65
CA VAL A 70 -1.31 4.82 20.52
C VAL A 70 -0.73 4.54 21.90
N PHE A 71 -1.00 3.36 22.47
CA PHE A 71 -0.58 2.96 23.82
C PHE A 71 0.23 1.65 23.83
N PRO A 72 1.35 1.55 23.09
CA PRO A 72 2.10 0.30 22.93
C PRO A 72 2.56 -0.29 24.27
N ARG A 73 2.74 0.54 25.30
CA ARG A 73 3.13 0.08 26.65
C ARG A 73 2.11 -0.87 27.28
N LEU A 74 0.83 -0.73 26.98
CA LEU A 74 -0.21 -1.66 27.44
C LEU A 74 -0.01 -3.07 26.87
N PHE A 75 0.72 -3.18 25.77
CA PHE A 75 1.02 -4.43 25.06
C PHE A 75 2.46 -4.90 25.28
N GLY A 76 3.13 -4.44 26.34
CA GLY A 76 4.45 -4.92 26.72
C GLY A 76 5.64 -4.25 26.01
N PHE A 77 5.41 -3.19 25.23
CA PHE A 77 6.50 -2.40 24.68
C PHE A 77 7.20 -1.56 25.76
N LYS A 78 8.52 -1.56 25.77
CA LYS A 78 9.33 -0.83 26.73
C LYS A 78 9.99 0.37 26.08
N LYS A 79 10.21 1.44 26.85
CA LYS A 79 10.98 2.60 26.38
C LYS A 79 12.44 2.19 26.20
N THR A 80 12.99 2.46 25.03
CA THR A 80 14.40 2.24 24.74
C THR A 80 15.16 3.54 24.92
N PRO A 81 16.23 3.56 25.74
CA PRO A 81 17.18 4.67 25.73
C PRO A 81 17.83 4.76 24.36
N GLU A 82 17.87 5.94 23.80
CA GLU A 82 18.56 6.18 22.54
C GLU A 82 19.83 6.97 22.77
N ALA A 83 20.93 6.54 22.17
CA ALA A 83 22.13 7.33 22.13
C ALA A 83 21.87 8.68 21.45
N PRO A 84 22.41 9.78 21.95
CA PRO A 84 22.30 11.07 21.29
C PRO A 84 22.81 10.96 19.85
N ARG A 85 21.97 11.33 18.88
CA ARG A 85 22.42 11.42 17.48
C ARG A 85 23.43 12.55 17.40
N GLN A 86 24.61 12.28 16.89
CA GLN A 86 25.56 13.37 16.58
C GLN A 86 24.85 14.33 15.63
N LYS A 87 24.82 15.62 16.04
CA LYS A 87 24.33 16.68 15.17
C LYS A 87 25.37 16.85 14.05
N GLY A 88 25.11 16.28 12.91
CA GLY A 88 25.84 16.58 11.68
C GLY A 88 25.67 18.05 11.30
N ALA A 89 26.51 18.54 10.38
CA ALA A 89 26.33 19.85 9.77
C ALA A 89 24.91 19.99 9.19
N ALA A 90 24.37 21.21 9.21
CA ALA A 90 23.04 21.48 8.67
C ALA A 90 23.00 21.12 7.16
N THR A 91 22.33 20.04 6.81
CA THR A 91 22.17 19.60 5.42
C THR A 91 21.10 20.46 4.74
N PRO A 92 21.40 21.14 3.61
CA PRO A 92 20.41 21.90 2.86
C PRO A 92 19.41 20.93 2.20
N PHE A 93 18.27 21.47 1.75
CA PHE A 93 17.38 20.69 0.88
C PHE A 93 18.03 20.46 -0.48
N PRO A 94 17.85 19.30 -1.10
CA PRO A 94 18.34 19.02 -2.43
C PRO A 94 17.57 19.82 -3.50
N VAL A 95 18.17 19.95 -4.70
CA VAL A 95 17.58 20.74 -5.79
C VAL A 95 16.20 20.22 -6.20
N TRP A 96 16.01 18.90 -6.25
CA TRP A 96 14.69 18.30 -6.64
C TRP A 96 13.58 18.65 -5.66
N PHE A 97 13.84 18.86 -4.38
CA PHE A 97 12.84 19.33 -3.41
C PHE A 97 12.23 20.66 -3.85
N TRP A 98 13.07 21.62 -4.23
CA TRP A 98 12.63 22.97 -4.61
C TRP A 98 11.83 22.98 -5.92
N TRP A 99 12.23 22.18 -6.89
CA TRP A 99 11.49 22.06 -8.16
C TRP A 99 10.17 21.31 -7.99
N SER A 100 10.08 20.41 -7.05
CA SER A 100 8.86 19.65 -6.81
C SER A 100 7.75 20.48 -6.16
N LEU A 101 8.09 21.49 -5.37
CA LEU A 101 7.08 22.34 -4.73
C LEU A 101 6.16 23.04 -5.74
N PRO A 102 6.64 23.79 -6.74
CA PRO A 102 5.78 24.42 -7.73
C PRO A 102 5.05 23.39 -8.60
N VAL A 103 5.68 22.25 -8.93
CA VAL A 103 5.00 21.18 -9.69
C VAL A 103 3.83 20.62 -8.91
N LEU A 104 4.01 20.33 -7.62
CA LEU A 104 2.93 19.90 -6.74
C LEU A 104 1.80 20.93 -6.70
N ALA A 105 2.13 22.20 -6.44
CA ALA A 105 1.15 23.26 -6.31
C ALA A 105 0.33 23.48 -7.58
N VAL A 106 1.00 23.50 -8.74
CA VAL A 106 0.35 23.69 -10.05
C VAL A 106 -0.53 22.47 -10.39
N SER A 107 0.00 21.26 -10.22
CA SER A 107 -0.78 20.03 -10.51
C SER A 107 -2.00 19.91 -9.62
N TRP A 108 -1.86 20.21 -8.34
CA TRP A 108 -2.97 20.22 -7.39
C TRP A 108 -4.02 21.28 -7.77
N PHE A 109 -3.55 22.51 -8.03
CA PHE A 109 -4.44 23.59 -8.45
C PHE A 109 -5.21 23.24 -9.73
N LEU A 110 -4.55 22.76 -10.77
CA LEU A 110 -5.20 22.36 -12.03
C LEU A 110 -6.20 21.23 -11.83
N MET A 111 -5.89 20.25 -11.01
CA MET A 111 -6.80 19.13 -10.73
C MET A 111 -8.06 19.57 -9.99
N TRP A 112 -7.96 20.59 -9.12
CA TRP A 112 -9.10 21.03 -8.28
C TRP A 112 -9.82 22.28 -8.82
N ALA A 113 -9.17 23.14 -9.58
CA ALA A 113 -9.71 24.45 -9.96
C ALA A 113 -10.59 24.44 -11.21
N ARG A 114 -10.60 23.34 -12.00
CA ARG A 114 -11.35 23.23 -13.28
C ARG A 114 -11.32 24.47 -14.15
N LEU A 115 -10.15 24.83 -14.52
CA LEU A 115 -10.00 25.80 -15.58
C LEU A 115 -10.46 25.10 -16.87
N LYS A 116 -11.52 25.58 -17.51
CA LYS A 116 -11.94 25.12 -18.84
C LYS A 116 -10.90 25.55 -19.89
N LEU A 117 -9.74 24.88 -19.84
CA LEU A 117 -8.66 25.10 -20.77
C LEU A 117 -8.99 24.39 -22.10
N HIS A 118 -8.58 24.97 -23.24
CA HIS A 118 -8.76 24.33 -24.54
C HIS A 118 -8.06 22.97 -24.67
N VAL A 119 -7.02 22.75 -23.86
CA VAL A 119 -6.34 21.47 -23.69
C VAL A 119 -6.65 21.02 -22.28
N SER A 120 -7.26 19.87 -22.12
CA SER A 120 -7.68 19.32 -20.83
C SER A 120 -6.45 18.88 -20.01
N LEU A 121 -5.62 19.86 -19.62
CA LEU A 121 -4.39 19.63 -18.83
C LEU A 121 -4.68 19.00 -17.48
N GLU A 122 -5.86 19.26 -16.93
CA GLU A 122 -6.35 18.70 -15.69
C GLU A 122 -6.31 17.16 -15.68
N TYR A 123 -6.55 16.51 -16.83
CA TYR A 123 -6.52 15.06 -16.95
C TYR A 123 -5.13 14.44 -16.72
N TYR A 124 -4.08 15.26 -16.89
CA TYR A 124 -2.69 14.79 -16.80
C TYR A 124 -1.99 15.25 -15.51
N THR A 125 -2.73 15.70 -14.51
CA THR A 125 -2.16 16.26 -13.28
C THR A 125 -1.84 15.24 -12.22
N PHE A 126 -2.51 14.08 -12.21
CA PHE A 126 -2.34 13.05 -11.17
C PHE A 126 -0.89 12.55 -11.05
N VAL A 127 -0.27 12.19 -12.16
CA VAL A 127 1.11 11.66 -12.15
C VAL A 127 2.14 12.69 -11.70
N PRO A 128 2.20 13.92 -12.24
CA PRO A 128 3.14 14.93 -11.76
C PRO A 128 2.86 15.36 -10.31
N LEU A 129 1.61 15.38 -9.86
CA LEU A 129 1.26 15.64 -8.47
C LEU A 129 1.90 14.60 -7.54
N TRP A 130 1.71 13.32 -7.83
CA TRP A 130 2.24 12.25 -6.99
C TRP A 130 3.75 12.14 -7.05
N TRP A 131 4.37 12.24 -8.22
CA TRP A 131 5.83 12.19 -8.31
C TRP A 131 6.49 13.40 -7.63
N SER A 132 5.91 14.60 -7.76
CA SER A 132 6.43 15.77 -7.03
C SER A 132 6.30 15.61 -5.52
N PHE A 133 5.22 15.01 -5.03
CA PHE A 133 5.06 14.69 -3.62
C PHE A 133 6.10 13.67 -3.12
N ILE A 134 6.35 12.61 -3.87
CA ILE A 134 7.40 11.63 -3.58
C ILE A 134 8.78 12.31 -3.50
N LEU A 135 9.10 13.20 -4.45
CA LEU A 135 10.34 13.95 -4.45
C LEU A 135 10.46 14.91 -3.27
N ILE A 136 9.35 15.49 -2.82
CA ILE A 136 9.31 16.31 -1.59
C ILE A 136 9.59 15.44 -0.36
N LEU A 137 8.98 14.26 -0.26
CA LEU A 137 9.24 13.31 0.84
C LEU A 137 10.71 12.88 0.86
N ASP A 138 11.28 12.51 -0.29
CA ASP A 138 12.70 12.16 -0.41
C ASP A 138 13.61 13.32 -0.02
N GLY A 139 13.27 14.54 -0.42
CA GLY A 139 14.01 15.75 -0.01
C GLY A 139 13.95 16.02 1.51
N LEU A 140 12.83 15.71 2.15
CA LEU A 140 12.67 15.75 3.60
C LEU A 140 13.55 14.68 4.29
N VAL A 141 13.54 13.46 3.77
CA VAL A 141 14.41 12.36 4.21
C VAL A 141 15.88 12.79 4.08
N TYR A 142 16.27 13.26 2.89
CA TYR A 142 17.62 13.74 2.60
C TYR A 142 18.12 14.76 3.64
N LYS A 143 17.33 15.82 3.86
CA LYS A 143 17.66 16.87 4.82
C LYS A 143 17.81 16.33 6.24
N ARG A 144 16.89 15.46 6.68
CA ARG A 144 16.85 14.94 8.05
C ARG A 144 17.82 13.80 8.31
N ASN A 145 18.33 13.17 7.25
CA ASN A 145 19.22 12.02 7.31
C ASN A 145 20.63 12.33 6.75
N ASN A 146 21.15 13.54 7.02
CA ASN A 146 22.50 13.98 6.69
C ASN A 146 22.87 13.77 5.21
N GLY A 147 21.96 14.09 4.28
CA GLY A 147 22.19 13.98 2.85
C GLY A 147 21.98 12.57 2.26
N ALA A 148 21.37 11.66 3.00
CA ALA A 148 21.07 10.33 2.53
C ALA A 148 19.56 10.12 2.36
N SER A 149 19.13 9.81 1.12
CA SER A 149 17.79 9.43 0.72
C SER A 149 17.85 8.35 -0.35
N ILE A 150 16.71 7.79 -0.77
CA ILE A 150 16.72 6.79 -1.85
C ILE A 150 17.29 7.41 -3.13
N ILE A 151 16.84 8.59 -3.51
CA ILE A 151 17.31 9.25 -4.74
C ILE A 151 18.80 9.55 -4.68
N SER A 152 19.32 10.02 -3.53
CA SER A 152 20.72 10.40 -3.43
C SER A 152 21.69 9.21 -3.35
N ARG A 153 21.29 8.09 -2.76
CA ARG A 153 22.16 6.95 -2.49
C ARG A 153 21.85 5.71 -3.31
N LYS A 154 20.57 5.51 -3.64
CA LYS A 154 20.07 4.29 -4.28
C LYS A 154 19.09 4.61 -5.43
N PRO A 155 19.44 5.48 -6.42
CA PRO A 155 18.50 5.91 -7.47
C PRO A 155 17.92 4.74 -8.27
N LYS A 156 18.70 3.65 -8.45
CA LYS A 156 18.21 2.42 -9.09
C LYS A 156 17.11 1.75 -8.29
N VAL A 157 17.15 1.82 -6.96
CA VAL A 157 16.09 1.29 -6.09
C VAL A 157 14.81 2.08 -6.33
N MET A 158 14.86 3.42 -6.43
CA MET A 158 13.69 4.24 -6.76
C MET A 158 13.06 3.84 -8.10
N GLN A 159 13.87 3.62 -9.13
CA GLN A 159 13.39 3.16 -10.44
C GLN A 159 12.72 1.78 -10.35
N LEU A 160 13.36 0.83 -9.65
CA LEU A 160 12.79 -0.51 -9.44
C LEU A 160 11.51 -0.47 -8.62
N LEU A 161 11.43 0.40 -7.59
CA LEU A 161 10.20 0.63 -6.82
C LEU A 161 9.06 1.09 -7.72
N ALA A 162 9.32 2.02 -8.65
CA ALA A 162 8.32 2.49 -9.61
C ALA A 162 7.83 1.35 -10.52
N VAL A 163 8.74 0.55 -11.06
CA VAL A 163 8.40 -0.59 -11.93
C VAL A 163 7.62 -1.66 -11.16
N VAL A 164 8.12 -2.09 -10.01
CA VAL A 164 7.44 -3.11 -9.18
C VAL A 164 6.10 -2.58 -8.68
N SER A 165 5.98 -1.29 -8.37
CA SER A 165 4.74 -0.62 -8.01
C SER A 165 3.67 -0.77 -9.08
N CYS A 166 4.01 -0.49 -10.33
CA CYS A 166 3.10 -0.62 -11.46
C CYS A 166 2.55 -2.06 -11.57
N PHE A 167 3.43 -3.07 -11.59
CA PHE A 167 3.00 -4.47 -11.66
C PHE A 167 2.22 -4.92 -10.42
N SER A 168 2.60 -4.45 -9.24
CA SER A 168 1.89 -4.75 -7.99
C SER A 168 0.46 -4.23 -8.02
N TRP A 169 0.26 -3.01 -8.52
CA TRP A 169 -1.09 -2.46 -8.57
C TRP A 169 -1.95 -3.17 -9.61
N PHE A 170 -1.44 -3.53 -10.78
CA PHE A 170 -2.17 -4.38 -11.71
C PHE A 170 -2.54 -5.74 -11.11
N ALA A 171 -1.71 -6.29 -10.22
CA ALA A 171 -2.06 -7.48 -9.47
C ALA A 171 -3.24 -7.24 -8.52
N PHE A 172 -3.28 -6.07 -7.86
CA PHE A 172 -4.44 -5.68 -7.03
C PHE A 172 -5.69 -5.44 -7.89
N GLU A 173 -5.58 -4.79 -9.06
CA GLU A 173 -6.72 -4.63 -10.00
C GLU A 173 -7.28 -5.98 -10.44
N TYR A 174 -6.41 -6.94 -10.76
CA TYR A 174 -6.85 -8.30 -11.06
C TYR A 174 -7.58 -8.95 -9.88
N LEU A 175 -7.06 -8.82 -8.67
CA LEU A 175 -7.69 -9.39 -7.47
C LEU A 175 -9.00 -8.68 -7.11
N ASN A 176 -9.14 -7.42 -7.48
CA ASN A 176 -10.34 -6.62 -7.27
C ASN A 176 -11.59 -7.20 -7.94
N PHE A 177 -11.45 -7.84 -9.09
CA PHE A 177 -12.57 -8.57 -9.73
C PHE A 177 -13.16 -9.66 -8.85
N PHE A 178 -12.35 -10.30 -8.00
CA PHE A 178 -12.80 -11.41 -7.14
C PHE A 178 -13.37 -10.95 -5.80
N VAL A 179 -13.46 -9.66 -5.57
CA VAL A 179 -14.14 -9.00 -4.44
C VAL A 179 -15.24 -8.05 -4.93
N LEU A 180 -15.63 -8.19 -6.19
CA LEU A 180 -16.67 -7.42 -6.88
C LEU A 180 -16.45 -5.92 -6.75
N GLU A 181 -15.26 -5.51 -7.18
CA GLU A 181 -14.80 -4.14 -7.30
C GLU A 181 -14.93 -3.34 -5.99
N ASN A 182 -14.07 -3.67 -5.00
CA ASN A 182 -13.96 -2.87 -3.76
C ASN A 182 -13.62 -1.40 -4.05
N TRP A 183 -13.00 -1.14 -5.20
CA TRP A 183 -12.86 0.20 -5.78
C TRP A 183 -13.14 0.14 -7.26
N TYR A 184 -13.63 1.24 -7.81
CA TYR A 184 -13.94 1.39 -9.22
C TYR A 184 -13.71 2.83 -9.67
N TYR A 185 -13.62 3.05 -10.99
CA TYR A 185 -13.20 4.31 -11.60
C TYR A 185 -14.29 4.88 -12.49
N PRO A 186 -15.17 5.77 -11.97
CA PRO A 186 -16.30 6.29 -12.72
C PRO A 186 -15.93 7.14 -13.95
N ASN A 187 -14.70 7.66 -14.01
CA ASN A 187 -14.22 8.54 -15.08
C ASN A 187 -13.51 7.78 -16.23
N ASN A 188 -13.83 6.51 -16.43
CA ASN A 188 -13.19 5.63 -17.42
C ASN A 188 -13.35 6.06 -18.88
N GLU A 189 -14.33 6.91 -19.19
CA GLU A 189 -14.61 7.40 -20.56
C GLU A 189 -13.74 8.58 -21.00
N VAL A 190 -12.97 9.18 -20.07
CA VAL A 190 -12.10 10.34 -20.38
C VAL A 190 -11.04 9.99 -21.41
N PHE A 191 -10.49 8.79 -21.33
CA PHE A 191 -9.51 8.28 -22.27
C PHE A 191 -10.04 7.06 -23.04
N SER A 192 -9.42 6.79 -24.19
CA SER A 192 -9.61 5.50 -24.87
C SER A 192 -9.07 4.34 -24.01
N ASN A 193 -9.45 3.11 -24.31
CA ASN A 193 -8.95 1.94 -23.59
C ASN A 193 -7.40 1.89 -23.50
N PHE A 194 -6.72 2.18 -24.60
CA PHE A 194 -5.25 2.27 -24.61
C PHE A 194 -4.75 3.44 -23.75
N GLY A 195 -5.40 4.60 -23.85
CA GLY A 195 -5.10 5.77 -23.02
C GLY A 195 -5.24 5.48 -21.53
N ASN A 196 -6.30 4.78 -21.13
CA ASN A 196 -6.50 4.33 -19.75
C ASN A 196 -5.37 3.41 -19.30
N VAL A 197 -5.06 2.34 -20.04
CA VAL A 197 -3.96 1.43 -19.68
C VAL A 197 -2.64 2.19 -19.54
N PHE A 198 -2.32 3.07 -20.46
CA PHE A 198 -1.09 3.85 -20.42
C PHE A 198 -1.04 4.80 -19.21
N TRP A 199 -2.11 5.60 -19.02
CA TRP A 199 -2.15 6.60 -17.96
C TRP A 199 -2.19 5.97 -16.55
N PHE A 200 -2.97 4.92 -16.37
CA PHE A 200 -3.03 4.18 -15.13
C PHE A 200 -1.69 3.46 -14.84
N SER A 201 -1.00 2.93 -15.86
CA SER A 201 0.35 2.37 -15.67
C SER A 201 1.31 3.40 -15.09
N LEU A 202 1.31 4.64 -15.59
CA LEU A 202 2.12 5.74 -15.04
C LEU A 202 1.70 6.08 -13.60
N SER A 203 0.41 6.14 -13.34
CA SER A 203 -0.13 6.43 -12.00
C SER A 203 0.28 5.36 -10.98
N TYR A 204 0.25 4.10 -11.37
CA TYR A 204 0.62 2.97 -10.51
C TYR A 204 2.11 2.92 -10.16
N THR A 205 2.97 3.62 -10.89
CA THR A 205 4.40 3.73 -10.54
C THR A 205 4.64 4.45 -9.21
N THR A 206 3.66 5.17 -8.68
CA THR A 206 3.81 6.06 -7.53
C THR A 206 3.57 5.40 -6.18
N VAL A 207 2.94 4.22 -6.13
CA VAL A 207 2.43 3.61 -4.89
C VAL A 207 3.55 3.19 -3.94
N LEU A 208 4.45 2.30 -4.38
CA LEU A 208 5.56 1.83 -3.55
C LEU A 208 6.55 2.94 -3.20
N PRO A 209 6.97 3.79 -4.15
CA PRO A 209 7.83 4.94 -3.84
C PRO A 209 7.27 5.82 -2.73
N ALA A 210 5.99 6.20 -2.80
CA ALA A 210 5.36 7.05 -1.79
C ALA A 210 5.35 6.38 -0.40
N ILE A 211 4.98 5.11 -0.30
CA ILE A 211 4.95 4.37 0.96
C ILE A 211 6.34 4.28 1.59
N PHE A 212 7.37 3.97 0.81
CA PHE A 212 8.72 3.80 1.35
C PHE A 212 9.38 5.13 1.69
N GLU A 213 9.08 6.21 0.97
CA GLU A 213 9.54 7.56 1.39
C GLU A 213 8.89 8.00 2.71
N TRP A 214 7.59 7.75 2.90
CA TRP A 214 6.94 7.96 4.20
C TRP A 214 7.57 7.12 5.31
N TYR A 215 7.82 5.83 5.03
CA TYR A 215 8.47 4.94 5.98
C TYR A 215 9.85 5.48 6.41
N LEU A 216 10.68 5.89 5.46
CA LEU A 216 12.00 6.46 5.73
C LEU A 216 11.88 7.79 6.48
N LEU A 217 10.95 8.65 6.10
CA LEU A 217 10.69 9.91 6.78
C LEU A 217 10.32 9.68 8.26
N LEU A 218 9.38 8.77 8.54
CA LEU A 218 9.00 8.43 9.91
C LEU A 218 10.19 7.93 10.74
N LYS A 219 11.07 7.14 10.16
CA LYS A 219 12.31 6.69 10.82
C LYS A 219 13.25 7.83 11.19
N THR A 220 13.19 8.98 10.54
CA THR A 220 14.02 10.13 10.92
C THR A 220 13.59 10.76 12.25
N PHE A 221 12.35 10.52 12.69
CA PHE A 221 11.86 11.07 13.95
C PHE A 221 12.17 10.13 15.12
N ARG A 222 12.79 10.70 16.18
CA ARG A 222 13.13 9.96 17.40
C ARG A 222 11.93 9.20 18.00
N PHE A 223 10.79 9.88 18.03
CA PHE A 223 9.54 9.31 18.59
C PHE A 223 9.19 7.97 17.94
N PHE A 224 9.21 7.87 16.62
CA PHE A 224 8.86 6.66 15.90
C PHE A 224 9.95 5.59 15.97
N ARG A 225 11.22 6.00 15.92
CA ARG A 225 12.36 5.09 15.93
C ARG A 225 12.49 4.27 17.22
N THR A 226 12.12 4.86 18.37
CA THR A 226 12.25 4.20 19.69
C THR A 226 10.96 3.62 20.24
N ARG A 227 9.83 3.83 19.55
CA ARG A 227 8.51 3.52 20.07
C ARG A 227 8.18 2.03 20.03
N TYR A 228 8.65 1.33 19.00
CA TYR A 228 8.26 -0.05 18.71
C TYR A 228 9.44 -1.03 18.63
N ASN A 229 10.65 -0.60 18.96
CA ASN A 229 11.86 -1.39 18.81
C ASN A 229 12.16 -2.32 20.01
N ASN A 230 11.37 -2.28 21.07
CA ASN A 230 11.52 -3.11 22.26
C ASN A 230 10.15 -3.59 22.77
N GLY A 231 9.50 -4.42 21.99
CA GLY A 231 8.21 -5.00 22.29
C GLY A 231 8.29 -6.48 22.66
N PRO A 232 7.13 -7.16 22.71
CA PRO A 232 7.07 -8.60 22.96
C PRO A 232 7.86 -9.39 21.91
N LYS A 233 8.62 -10.39 22.38
CA LYS A 233 9.36 -11.30 21.51
C LYS A 233 8.46 -12.42 21.06
N LEU A 234 8.12 -12.47 19.78
CA LEU A 234 7.31 -13.54 19.21
C LEU A 234 8.17 -14.43 18.31
N LYS A 235 8.23 -15.71 18.66
CA LYS A 235 8.84 -16.76 17.85
C LYS A 235 7.71 -17.62 17.27
N VAL A 236 7.47 -17.50 15.99
CA VAL A 236 6.46 -18.32 15.30
C VAL A 236 7.10 -19.67 14.96
N SER A 237 6.49 -20.77 15.40
CA SER A 237 6.99 -22.11 15.06
C SER A 237 6.69 -22.47 13.60
N GLY A 238 7.43 -23.44 13.05
CA GLY A 238 7.20 -23.93 11.69
C GLY A 238 5.76 -24.45 11.47
N VAL A 239 5.16 -25.04 12.51
CA VAL A 239 3.76 -25.51 12.46
C VAL A 239 2.79 -24.35 12.26
N PHE A 240 2.95 -23.24 13.00
CA PHE A 240 2.11 -22.05 12.82
C PHE A 240 2.32 -21.41 11.46
N LEU A 241 3.55 -21.38 10.94
CA LEU A 241 3.81 -20.88 9.58
C LEU A 241 3.06 -21.71 8.54
N ILE A 242 3.04 -23.03 8.66
CA ILE A 242 2.28 -23.93 7.78
C ILE A 242 0.78 -23.66 7.90
N ILE A 243 0.26 -23.49 9.12
CA ILE A 243 -1.16 -23.17 9.36
C ILE A 243 -1.53 -21.85 8.70
N TYR A 244 -0.75 -20.78 8.88
CA TYR A 244 -1.01 -19.48 8.24
C TYR A 244 -0.94 -19.56 6.72
N TYR A 245 -0.01 -20.33 6.18
CA TYR A 245 0.11 -20.55 4.76
C TYR A 245 -1.13 -21.25 4.19
N ILE A 246 -1.53 -22.38 4.78
CA ILE A 246 -2.70 -23.16 4.34
C ILE A 246 -3.99 -22.35 4.50
N LEU A 247 -4.17 -21.68 5.63
CA LEU A 247 -5.33 -20.82 5.87
C LEU A 247 -5.41 -19.70 4.83
N GLY A 248 -4.27 -19.09 4.50
CA GLY A 248 -4.21 -18.07 3.46
C GLY A 248 -4.63 -18.59 2.07
N LEU A 249 -4.22 -19.81 1.70
CA LEU A 249 -4.67 -20.45 0.44
C LEU A 249 -6.18 -20.70 0.45
N ILE A 250 -6.73 -21.19 1.57
CA ILE A 250 -8.18 -21.40 1.72
C ILE A 250 -8.94 -20.09 1.62
N LEU A 251 -8.45 -19.04 2.26
CA LEU A 251 -9.06 -17.71 2.23
C LEU A 251 -8.96 -17.09 0.82
N ALA A 252 -7.85 -17.29 0.11
CA ALA A 252 -7.70 -16.81 -1.26
C ALA A 252 -8.73 -17.46 -2.22
N PHE A 253 -8.95 -18.77 -2.10
CA PHE A 253 -10.07 -19.44 -2.83
C PHE A 253 -11.42 -18.89 -2.37
N GLY A 254 -11.62 -18.79 -1.06
CA GLY A 254 -12.86 -18.32 -0.44
C GLY A 254 -13.24 -16.90 -0.86
N MET A 255 -12.25 -16.02 -1.10
CA MET A 255 -12.47 -14.66 -1.57
C MET A 255 -13.23 -14.65 -2.91
N GLY A 256 -12.84 -15.49 -3.86
CA GLY A 256 -13.55 -15.60 -5.13
C GLY A 256 -14.91 -16.30 -5.01
N TYR A 257 -15.13 -17.15 -4.00
CA TYR A 257 -16.40 -17.86 -3.79
C TYR A 257 -17.41 -17.03 -2.97
N TYR A 258 -16.94 -16.29 -1.95
CA TYR A 258 -17.75 -15.43 -1.07
C TYR A 258 -17.23 -13.98 -1.10
N PRO A 259 -17.32 -13.29 -2.25
CA PRO A 259 -16.65 -12.00 -2.47
C PRO A 259 -17.01 -10.93 -1.45
N TYR A 260 -18.29 -10.80 -1.10
CA TYR A 260 -18.73 -9.80 -0.12
C TYR A 260 -18.28 -10.11 1.31
N LEU A 261 -18.36 -11.39 1.72
CA LEU A 261 -18.00 -11.78 3.07
C LEU A 261 -16.49 -11.72 3.31
N LEU A 262 -15.71 -12.04 2.29
CA LEU A 262 -14.26 -12.18 2.37
C LEU A 262 -13.49 -11.09 1.60
N PHE A 263 -14.10 -9.95 1.28
CA PHE A 263 -13.42 -8.84 0.59
C PHE A 263 -12.14 -8.39 1.31
N TRP A 264 -12.13 -8.42 2.64
CA TRP A 264 -10.99 -8.05 3.46
C TRP A 264 -9.76 -8.97 3.28
N VAL A 265 -9.94 -10.16 2.74
CA VAL A 265 -8.85 -11.12 2.44
C VAL A 265 -7.82 -10.49 1.52
N LEU A 266 -8.26 -9.74 0.51
CA LEU A 266 -7.41 -8.98 -0.41
C LEU A 266 -6.41 -8.10 0.33
N TRP A 267 -6.85 -7.46 1.39
CA TRP A 267 -6.05 -6.48 2.14
C TRP A 267 -5.23 -7.10 3.26
N VAL A 268 -5.79 -8.07 3.99
CA VAL A 268 -5.26 -8.54 5.26
C VAL A 268 -4.65 -9.93 5.16
N ALA A 269 -5.35 -10.90 4.56
CA ALA A 269 -4.95 -12.30 4.66
C ALA A 269 -3.76 -12.69 3.79
N LEU A 270 -3.47 -11.92 2.73
CA LEU A 270 -2.30 -12.16 1.89
C LEU A 270 -0.99 -11.88 2.64
N VAL A 271 -0.98 -10.94 3.59
CA VAL A 271 0.21 -10.61 4.40
C VAL A 271 0.73 -11.81 5.18
N PRO A 272 -0.04 -12.45 6.10
CA PRO A 272 0.44 -13.59 6.85
C PRO A 272 0.75 -14.79 5.95
N MET A 273 -0.01 -15.02 4.89
CA MET A 273 0.23 -16.13 3.95
C MET A 273 1.59 -16.00 3.25
N LEU A 274 1.83 -14.86 2.60
CA LEU A 274 3.09 -14.61 1.88
C LEU A 274 4.29 -14.54 2.82
N SER A 275 4.12 -13.90 3.99
CA SER A 275 5.18 -13.85 5.00
C SER A 275 5.51 -15.23 5.55
N ALA A 276 4.51 -16.10 5.74
CA ALA A 276 4.72 -17.49 6.15
C ALA A 276 5.47 -18.28 5.07
N ALA A 277 5.08 -18.14 3.79
CA ALA A 277 5.78 -18.79 2.68
C ALA A 277 7.26 -18.35 2.61
N MET A 278 7.53 -17.06 2.75
CA MET A 278 8.90 -16.53 2.77
C MET A 278 9.70 -17.09 3.95
N ALA A 279 9.10 -17.10 5.16
CA ALA A 279 9.75 -17.63 6.36
C ALA A 279 10.03 -19.14 6.25
N LEU A 280 9.10 -19.94 5.70
CA LEU A 280 9.29 -21.36 5.40
C LEU A 280 10.43 -21.62 4.39
N ALA A 281 10.65 -20.66 3.51
CA ALA A 281 11.77 -20.68 2.59
C ALA A 281 13.05 -20.06 3.16
N ASP A 282 13.11 -19.72 4.44
CA ASP A 282 14.21 -19.01 5.13
C ASP A 282 14.57 -17.67 4.50
N TYR A 283 13.59 -16.95 3.98
CA TYR A 283 13.78 -15.58 3.51
C TYR A 283 13.44 -14.58 4.62
N TRP A 284 14.14 -13.46 4.61
CA TRP A 284 13.87 -12.35 5.50
C TRP A 284 12.55 -11.67 5.14
N THR A 285 11.79 -11.23 6.17
CA THR A 285 10.56 -10.44 6.02
C THR A 285 10.55 -9.30 7.04
N PRO A 286 9.70 -8.27 6.89
CA PRO A 286 9.52 -7.22 7.88
C PRO A 286 9.14 -7.76 9.28
N PHE A 287 8.60 -8.97 9.38
CA PHE A 287 8.27 -9.65 10.63
C PHE A 287 9.46 -10.34 11.29
N THR A 288 10.54 -10.61 10.56
CA THR A 288 11.71 -11.34 11.08
C THR A 288 12.32 -10.70 12.36
N PRO A 289 12.42 -9.36 12.50
CA PRO A 289 12.97 -8.73 13.69
C PRO A 289 12.11 -8.90 14.96
N ILE A 290 10.82 -9.24 14.83
CA ILE A 290 9.88 -9.41 15.95
C ILE A 290 10.34 -10.51 16.93
N LYS A 291 11.04 -11.54 16.44
CA LYS A 291 11.63 -12.57 17.32
C LYS A 291 12.57 -12.00 18.38
N ASN A 292 13.14 -10.83 18.14
CA ASN A 292 14.00 -10.08 19.05
C ASN A 292 13.27 -8.95 19.77
N GLY A 293 11.98 -8.74 19.48
CA GLY A 293 11.15 -7.67 20.05
C GLY A 293 11.13 -6.38 19.25
N ASP A 294 11.76 -6.35 18.07
CA ASP A 294 11.72 -5.17 17.20
C ASP A 294 10.55 -5.25 16.21
N TRP A 295 9.52 -4.46 16.48
CA TRP A 295 8.32 -4.31 15.66
C TRP A 295 8.37 -3.09 14.76
N SER A 296 9.46 -2.30 14.80
CA SER A 296 9.54 -0.99 14.16
C SER A 296 9.19 -1.05 12.67
N LYS A 297 9.69 -2.06 11.93
CA LYS A 297 9.46 -2.15 10.49
C LYS A 297 7.98 -2.34 10.16
N VAL A 298 7.32 -3.27 10.84
CA VAL A 298 5.90 -3.57 10.64
C VAL A 298 5.02 -2.38 11.03
N MET A 299 5.30 -1.79 12.20
CA MET A 299 4.50 -0.67 12.69
C MET A 299 4.69 0.60 11.85
N LEU A 300 5.93 0.89 11.45
CA LEU A 300 6.20 2.12 10.69
C LEU A 300 5.75 2.05 9.24
N VAL A 301 5.83 0.89 8.57
CA VAL A 301 5.28 0.80 7.21
C VAL A 301 3.76 0.88 7.23
N GLY A 302 3.09 0.28 8.21
CA GLY A 302 1.66 0.47 8.40
C GLY A 302 1.28 1.94 8.56
N LEU A 303 1.95 2.66 9.48
CA LEU A 303 1.72 4.10 9.66
C LEU A 303 2.07 4.92 8.40
N ALA A 304 3.16 4.61 7.74
CA ALA A 304 3.56 5.25 6.49
C ALA A 304 2.44 5.16 5.44
N THR A 305 1.81 4.01 5.35
CA THR A 305 0.72 3.79 4.40
C THR A 305 -0.56 4.50 4.82
N VAL A 306 -0.85 4.60 6.11
CA VAL A 306 -1.99 5.42 6.60
C VAL A 306 -1.76 6.90 6.29
N PHE A 307 -0.56 7.44 6.53
CA PHE A 307 -0.24 8.83 6.16
C PHE A 307 -0.35 9.06 4.65
N ASN A 308 0.15 8.12 3.86
CA ASN A 308 0.01 8.22 2.41
C ASN A 308 -1.44 8.08 1.97
N GLY A 309 -2.20 7.17 2.59
CA GLY A 309 -3.63 6.97 2.38
C GLY A 309 -4.45 8.23 2.63
N PHE A 310 -4.09 9.02 3.65
CA PHE A 310 -4.72 10.32 3.86
C PHE A 310 -4.58 11.23 2.61
N PHE A 311 -3.40 11.31 2.00
CA PHE A 311 -3.20 12.12 0.80
C PHE A 311 -3.86 11.49 -0.44
N TRP A 312 -3.91 10.15 -0.55
CA TRP A 312 -4.68 9.49 -1.60
C TRP A 312 -6.14 9.92 -1.53
N GLU A 313 -6.75 9.78 -0.37
CA GLU A 313 -8.15 10.17 -0.18
C GLU A 313 -8.38 11.67 -0.34
N PHE A 314 -7.48 12.48 0.17
CA PHE A 314 -7.60 13.93 0.12
C PHE A 314 -7.59 14.47 -1.31
N TRP A 315 -6.62 14.05 -2.12
CA TRP A 315 -6.55 14.50 -3.51
C TRP A 315 -7.61 13.87 -4.40
N ASN A 316 -7.95 12.60 -4.16
CA ASN A 316 -9.04 11.94 -4.86
C ASN A 316 -10.37 12.68 -4.65
N PHE A 317 -10.75 12.86 -3.39
CA PHE A 317 -11.98 13.52 -3.01
C PHE A 317 -12.08 14.95 -3.56
N GLY A 318 -11.04 15.77 -3.39
CA GLY A 318 -11.03 17.14 -3.87
C GLY A 318 -11.06 17.28 -5.39
N SER A 319 -10.67 16.23 -6.13
CA SER A 319 -10.76 16.24 -7.59
C SER A 319 -12.21 16.19 -8.10
N GLU A 320 -13.17 15.77 -7.29
CA GLU A 320 -14.59 15.67 -7.68
C GLU A 320 -15.52 16.59 -6.88
N TRP A 321 -15.19 16.93 -5.64
CA TRP A 321 -16.07 17.67 -4.73
C TRP A 321 -16.64 18.98 -5.31
N PHE A 322 -15.83 19.72 -6.06
CA PHE A 322 -16.23 21.03 -6.54
C PHE A 322 -16.94 20.99 -7.88
N HIS A 323 -17.38 19.81 -8.34
CA HIS A 323 -17.60 19.63 -9.76
C HIS A 323 -18.75 18.68 -10.12
N ASP A 324 -19.85 19.27 -10.53
CA ASP A 324 -21.07 18.51 -10.82
C ASP A 324 -21.14 17.91 -12.25
N ASP A 325 -20.33 18.41 -13.22
CA ASP A 325 -20.68 18.18 -14.64
C ASP A 325 -19.60 17.55 -15.54
N ALA A 326 -18.36 17.43 -15.12
CA ALA A 326 -17.33 16.81 -15.94
C ALA A 326 -16.10 16.37 -15.13
N PRO A 327 -15.51 15.20 -15.41
CA PRO A 327 -14.35 14.71 -14.66
C PRO A 327 -13.10 15.56 -14.93
N THR A 328 -12.29 15.79 -13.89
CA THR A 328 -10.95 16.38 -14.02
C THR A 328 -9.85 15.37 -13.77
N ASN A 329 -10.17 14.30 -13.04
CA ASN A 329 -9.23 13.25 -12.68
C ASN A 329 -9.69 11.93 -13.30
N PRO A 330 -9.04 11.46 -14.39
CA PRO A 330 -9.36 10.15 -14.96
C PRO A 330 -9.12 8.99 -13.98
N ASN A 331 -8.24 9.19 -13.00
CA ASN A 331 -7.93 8.22 -11.96
C ASN A 331 -8.85 8.33 -10.73
N TYR A 332 -9.87 9.20 -10.73
CA TYR A 332 -10.81 9.29 -9.63
C TYR A 332 -11.45 7.94 -9.33
N TRP A 333 -11.45 7.56 -8.06
CA TRP A 333 -12.01 6.28 -7.63
C TRP A 333 -13.05 6.44 -6.54
N LYS A 334 -14.00 5.52 -6.52
CA LYS A 334 -14.96 5.30 -5.46
C LYS A 334 -14.77 3.92 -4.86
N TYR A 335 -15.33 3.73 -3.67
CA TYR A 335 -15.25 2.46 -2.96
C TYR A 335 -16.62 1.76 -2.92
N SER A 336 -16.55 0.45 -2.87
CA SER A 336 -17.63 -0.46 -2.57
C SER A 336 -17.16 -1.34 -1.41
N VAL A 337 -17.41 -0.91 -0.16
CA VAL A 337 -16.94 -1.61 1.04
C VAL A 337 -18.09 -2.35 1.69
N PRO A 338 -18.25 -3.66 1.41
CA PRO A 338 -19.40 -4.44 1.90
C PRO A 338 -19.52 -4.36 3.43
N TYR A 339 -20.75 -4.17 3.91
CA TYR A 339 -21.13 -4.18 5.34
C TYR A 339 -20.57 -3.05 6.21
N LEU A 340 -19.56 -2.29 5.75
CA LEU A 340 -18.81 -1.32 6.54
C LEU A 340 -19.03 0.13 6.12
N ASP A 341 -19.81 0.38 5.07
CA ASP A 341 -19.99 1.71 4.49
C ASP A 341 -20.84 2.62 5.41
N LYS A 342 -20.16 3.18 6.42
CA LYS A 342 -20.68 4.15 7.38
C LYS A 342 -19.55 5.05 7.89
N PHE A 343 -19.93 6.26 8.30
CA PHE A 343 -19.02 7.23 8.94
C PHE A 343 -17.80 7.58 8.07
N HIS A 344 -18.03 8.40 7.08
CA HIS A 344 -16.97 9.04 6.28
C HIS A 344 -16.43 10.27 7.03
N ILE A 345 -15.12 10.51 6.96
CA ILE A 345 -14.50 11.71 7.53
C ILE A 345 -14.69 12.87 6.55
N PHE A 346 -14.21 12.71 5.33
CA PHE A 346 -14.33 13.69 4.25
C PHE A 346 -14.32 13.05 2.86
N SER A 347 -13.82 11.82 2.73
CA SER A 347 -13.58 11.16 1.45
C SER A 347 -14.55 10.03 1.17
N GLU A 348 -14.40 9.42 0.00
CA GLU A 348 -15.15 8.23 -0.42
C GLU A 348 -14.86 7.01 0.46
N MET A 349 -13.73 7.00 1.19
CA MET A 349 -13.35 5.89 2.06
C MET A 349 -14.12 5.96 3.39
N PRO A 350 -14.86 4.91 3.79
CA PRO A 350 -15.42 4.83 5.13
C PRO A 350 -14.33 4.74 6.20
N LEU A 351 -14.61 5.26 7.40
CA LEU A 351 -13.62 5.35 8.50
C LEU A 351 -12.89 4.04 8.77
N LEU A 352 -13.59 2.92 8.78
CA LEU A 352 -12.98 1.61 9.01
C LEU A 352 -12.10 1.14 7.84
N GLY A 353 -12.32 1.64 6.64
CA GLY A 353 -11.49 1.34 5.47
C GLY A 353 -10.04 1.82 5.62
N TYR A 354 -9.81 2.93 6.36
CA TYR A 354 -8.45 3.41 6.63
C TYR A 354 -7.56 2.40 7.34
N PHE A 355 -8.13 1.47 8.09
CA PHE A 355 -7.36 0.39 8.73
C PHE A 355 -6.80 -0.61 7.71
N GLY A 356 -7.39 -0.72 6.54
CA GLY A 356 -6.86 -1.50 5.42
C GLY A 356 -5.47 -1.04 4.97
N TYR A 357 -5.20 0.26 5.04
CA TYR A 357 -3.89 0.83 4.68
C TYR A 357 -2.75 0.29 5.53
N LEU A 358 -2.99 -0.05 6.81
CA LEU A 358 -1.96 -0.63 7.68
C LEU A 358 -1.41 -1.95 7.11
N PHE A 359 -2.28 -2.78 6.57
CA PHE A 359 -1.92 -4.08 5.99
C PHE A 359 -1.46 -3.93 4.55
N PHE A 360 -2.03 -2.98 3.82
CA PHE A 360 -1.65 -2.71 2.43
C PHE A 360 -0.16 -2.38 2.29
N GLY A 361 0.41 -1.55 3.16
CA GLY A 361 1.85 -1.26 3.16
C GLY A 361 2.72 -2.49 3.40
N LEU A 362 2.25 -3.42 4.23
CA LEU A 362 2.93 -4.70 4.45
C LEU A 362 2.86 -5.59 3.20
N ASN A 363 1.70 -5.65 2.52
CA ASN A 363 1.57 -6.34 1.23
C ASN A 363 2.57 -5.79 0.21
N CYS A 364 2.65 -4.46 0.08
CA CYS A 364 3.59 -3.78 -0.82
C CYS A 364 5.04 -4.17 -0.52
N TRP A 365 5.44 -4.17 0.77
CA TRP A 365 6.79 -4.55 1.13
C TRP A 365 7.09 -6.02 0.82
N ILE A 366 6.15 -6.92 1.11
CA ILE A 366 6.32 -8.34 0.82
C ILE A 366 6.42 -8.60 -0.68
N ILE A 367 5.58 -7.96 -1.49
CA ILE A 367 5.66 -8.08 -2.96
C ILE A 367 7.00 -7.55 -3.46
N TRP A 368 7.48 -6.41 -2.95
CA TRP A 368 8.80 -5.87 -3.25
C TRP A 368 9.92 -6.89 -2.97
N LEU A 369 9.88 -7.55 -1.80
CA LEU A 369 10.86 -8.56 -1.43
C LEU A 369 10.77 -9.79 -2.32
N ILE A 370 9.57 -10.27 -2.64
CA ILE A 370 9.39 -11.41 -3.55
C ILE A 370 9.97 -11.08 -4.93
N ALA A 371 9.67 -9.90 -5.46
CA ALA A 371 10.23 -9.44 -6.73
C ALA A 371 11.77 -9.42 -6.66
N ALA A 372 12.36 -8.90 -5.59
CA ALA A 372 13.80 -8.86 -5.41
C ALA A 372 14.43 -10.27 -5.36
N TYR A 373 13.81 -11.21 -4.64
CA TYR A 373 14.32 -12.59 -4.57
C TYR A 373 14.16 -13.34 -5.89
N VAL A 374 13.11 -13.09 -6.64
CA VAL A 374 12.88 -13.72 -7.96
C VAL A 374 13.82 -13.14 -9.01
N PHE A 375 13.90 -11.81 -9.10
CA PHE A 375 14.69 -11.11 -10.13
C PHE A 375 16.14 -10.79 -9.69
N LYS A 376 16.51 -11.12 -8.44
CA LYS A 376 17.86 -11.02 -7.88
C LYS A 376 18.45 -9.62 -7.91
N PHE A 377 17.67 -8.64 -7.47
CA PHE A 377 18.16 -7.29 -7.21
C PHE A 377 18.24 -6.99 -5.70
N ASP A 378 18.95 -5.93 -5.33
CA ASP A 378 19.04 -5.49 -3.93
C ASP A 378 17.69 -4.89 -3.47
N ALA A 379 17.08 -5.53 -2.47
CA ALA A 379 15.80 -5.12 -1.88
C ALA A 379 15.96 -4.08 -0.76
N ASP A 380 17.18 -3.75 -0.37
CA ASP A 380 17.41 -2.87 0.78
C ASP A 380 17.05 -1.42 0.45
N ILE A 381 15.95 -0.95 1.06
CA ILE A 381 15.45 0.43 0.97
C ILE A 381 16.06 1.35 2.03
N GLU A 382 16.77 0.78 3.02
CA GLU A 382 17.33 1.55 4.12
C GLU A 382 18.49 2.43 3.62
N VAL A 383 18.46 3.69 4.04
CA VAL A 383 19.53 4.65 3.77
C VAL A 383 20.06 5.20 5.08
N THR A 384 21.38 5.15 5.26
CA THR A 384 22.06 5.69 6.44
C THR A 384 22.82 6.94 6.06
N GLY A 385 22.73 7.97 6.90
CA GLY A 385 23.50 9.21 6.75
C GLY A 385 24.90 9.14 7.34
N GLU A 386 25.36 7.95 7.74
CA GLU A 386 26.75 7.77 8.16
C GLU A 386 27.65 7.78 6.93
N GLN A 387 28.62 8.68 6.93
CA GLN A 387 29.69 8.67 5.94
C GLN A 387 30.56 7.43 6.23
N SER A 388 30.58 6.52 5.27
CA SER A 388 31.58 5.43 5.21
C SER A 388 32.97 6.01 5.06
#